data_366a8464b7e042b9c8d5b610faab92ab
#
_entry.id   366a8464b7e042b9c8d5b610faab92ab
#
_cell.length_a   1.000
_cell.length_b   1.000
_cell.length_c   1.000
_cell.angle_alpha   90.00
_cell.angle_beta   90.00
_cell.angle_gamma   90.00
#
_symmetry.space_group_name_H-M   'P 1'
#
loop_
_entity.id
_entity.type
_entity.pdbx_description
1 polymer ?
#
loop_
_entity_poly.entity_id
_entity_poly.type
_entity_poly.pdbx_seq_one_letter_code
_entity_poly.pdbx_strand_id
1 'polypeptide(L)'
;MSEAWSPAPENTLESLRHGIVNTDGIEFDIRMTSDNQLVIHHDAEVSISPERINDRSKWVDEWSLDELKEEGFCSLDDLLNDSEVIEHWREKGKMVCLEFKRPHRFSPKGRRLLKNSESVNSMAKTMKLTESKLDEYEIPQQNSVFYSFFKNMKRPVLTSQIKRNWAELMPNIPTFGSRTFKRLVAYPQYLITPISRLIKRHRTAGAAMIPCAIEYFTPLYGRALIGKRVGFRDKQIKFLSSQQKGMPIYAWPARPDYEYRVLSAGLTGLTDN
;
A
#
# COMPACT_ATOMS: atom_id res chain seq x y z
N MET A 1 -32.43 -15.06 -11.54
CA MET A 1 -31.70 -13.77 -11.69
C MET A 1 -30.49 -13.88 -10.80
N SER A 2 -29.28 -13.98 -11.34
CA SER A 2 -28.06 -13.92 -10.53
C SER A 2 -27.98 -12.51 -9.95
N GLU A 3 -27.93 -12.39 -8.63
CA GLU A 3 -27.60 -11.12 -8.00
C GLU A 3 -26.29 -10.64 -8.60
N ALA A 4 -26.27 -9.40 -9.08
CA ALA A 4 -25.05 -8.81 -9.58
C ALA A 4 -24.08 -8.73 -8.39
N TRP A 5 -22.93 -9.39 -8.50
CA TRP A 5 -21.88 -9.29 -7.49
C TRP A 5 -21.50 -7.83 -7.28
N SER A 6 -21.57 -7.39 -6.05
CA SER A 6 -21.12 -6.06 -5.65
C SER A 6 -19.90 -6.24 -4.76
N PRO A 7 -18.76 -5.60 -5.07
CA PRO A 7 -17.59 -5.71 -4.21
C PRO A 7 -17.89 -5.14 -2.82
N ALA A 8 -17.43 -5.82 -1.78
CA ALA A 8 -17.45 -5.27 -0.44
C ALA A 8 -16.55 -4.01 -0.37
N PRO A 9 -16.84 -3.04 0.52
CA PRO A 9 -15.99 -1.87 0.67
C PRO A 9 -14.53 -2.25 0.94
N GLU A 10 -13.59 -1.49 0.37
CA GLU A 10 -12.16 -1.72 0.57
C GLU A 10 -11.76 -1.69 2.06
N ASN A 11 -10.69 -2.39 2.41
CA ASN A 11 -10.19 -2.47 3.80
C ASN A 11 -11.20 -3.04 4.82
N THR A 12 -12.24 -3.77 4.38
CA THR A 12 -13.12 -4.55 5.26
C THR A 12 -12.65 -6.00 5.34
N LEU A 13 -12.99 -6.70 6.42
CA LEU A 13 -12.69 -8.13 6.56
C LEU A 13 -13.26 -8.96 5.41
N GLU A 14 -14.48 -8.64 4.98
CA GLU A 14 -15.16 -9.32 3.87
C GLU A 14 -14.40 -9.16 2.55
N SER A 15 -14.01 -7.92 2.20
CA SER A 15 -13.26 -7.66 0.96
C SER A 15 -11.89 -8.34 0.97
N LEU A 16 -11.18 -8.28 2.10
CA LEU A 16 -9.86 -8.88 2.24
C LEU A 16 -9.91 -10.41 2.20
N ARG A 17 -10.91 -11.02 2.86
CA ARG A 17 -11.17 -12.45 2.76
C ARG A 17 -11.48 -12.86 1.33
N HIS A 18 -12.41 -12.18 0.68
CA HIS A 18 -12.75 -12.45 -0.71
C HIS A 18 -11.53 -12.32 -1.62
N GLY A 19 -10.75 -11.26 -1.44
CA GLY A 19 -9.53 -11.04 -2.21
C GLY A 19 -8.51 -12.15 -2.03
N ILE A 20 -8.14 -12.50 -0.80
CA ILE A 20 -7.11 -13.52 -0.56
C ILE A 20 -7.53 -14.92 -1.00
N VAL A 21 -8.83 -15.23 -0.95
CA VAL A 21 -9.35 -16.52 -1.42
C VAL A 21 -9.25 -16.61 -2.95
N ASN A 22 -9.63 -15.56 -3.67
CA ASN A 22 -9.87 -15.60 -5.12
C ASN A 22 -8.72 -15.06 -5.99
N THR A 23 -7.67 -14.46 -5.38
CA THR A 23 -6.52 -13.92 -6.12
C THR A 23 -5.20 -14.50 -5.60
N ASP A 24 -4.08 -14.11 -6.20
CA ASP A 24 -2.74 -14.56 -5.79
C ASP A 24 -2.25 -13.90 -4.49
N GLY A 25 -2.95 -12.88 -4.00
CA GLY A 25 -2.64 -12.17 -2.77
C GLY A 25 -3.50 -10.93 -2.62
N ILE A 26 -3.29 -10.20 -1.54
CA ILE A 26 -4.02 -8.96 -1.23
C ILE A 26 -3.07 -7.84 -0.83
N GLU A 27 -3.62 -6.65 -0.84
CA GLU A 27 -3.00 -5.46 -0.28
C GLU A 27 -3.99 -4.78 0.66
N PHE A 28 -3.49 -4.21 1.75
CA PHE A 28 -4.28 -3.39 2.65
C PHE A 28 -3.43 -2.38 3.44
N ASP A 29 -4.13 -1.41 4.00
CA ASP A 29 -3.54 -0.26 4.66
C ASP A 29 -3.56 -0.40 6.17
N ILE A 30 -2.41 -0.19 6.83
CA ILE A 30 -2.29 -0.22 8.29
C ILE A 30 -2.09 1.18 8.85
N ARG A 31 -2.89 1.51 9.87
CA ARG A 31 -2.74 2.70 10.72
C ARG A 31 -2.63 2.32 12.19
N MET A 32 -2.00 3.19 12.94
CA MET A 32 -1.92 3.06 14.40
C MET A 32 -2.94 3.98 15.06
N THR A 33 -3.78 3.43 15.91
CA THR A 33 -4.79 4.13 16.72
C THR A 33 -4.17 4.97 17.84
N SER A 34 -4.99 5.69 18.63
CA SER A 34 -4.53 6.49 19.76
C SER A 34 -3.95 5.63 20.89
N ASP A 35 -4.52 4.46 21.11
CA ASP A 35 -4.12 3.45 22.10
C ASP A 35 -3.05 2.46 21.58
N ASN A 36 -2.41 2.79 20.46
CA ASN A 36 -1.34 2.01 19.82
C ASN A 36 -1.76 0.61 19.37
N GLN A 37 -2.99 0.43 18.94
CA GLN A 37 -3.46 -0.77 18.24
C GLN A 37 -3.39 -0.58 16.72
N LEU A 38 -3.62 -1.64 15.95
CA LEU A 38 -3.53 -1.64 14.49
C LEU A 38 -4.91 -1.75 13.87
N VAL A 39 -5.31 -0.73 13.12
CA VAL A 39 -6.55 -0.70 12.34
C VAL A 39 -6.24 -0.74 10.86
N ILE A 40 -7.08 -1.43 10.09
CA ILE A 40 -6.99 -1.51 8.63
C ILE A 40 -7.87 -0.40 8.05
N HIS A 41 -7.23 0.62 7.46
CA HIS A 41 -7.96 1.76 6.86
C HIS A 41 -7.05 2.64 6.01
N HIS A 42 -7.55 2.99 4.81
CA HIS A 42 -6.79 3.80 3.84
C HIS A 42 -6.67 5.26 4.27
N ASP A 43 -7.80 5.92 4.54
CA ASP A 43 -7.83 7.35 4.78
C ASP A 43 -7.30 7.76 6.15
N ALA A 44 -6.85 8.99 6.27
CA ALA A 44 -6.43 9.54 7.56
C ALA A 44 -7.63 9.99 8.40
N GLU A 45 -8.76 10.23 7.75
CA GLU A 45 -10.01 10.65 8.38
C GLU A 45 -10.94 9.45 8.55
N VAL A 46 -11.73 9.45 9.60
CA VAL A 46 -12.74 8.43 9.87
C VAL A 46 -13.90 8.63 8.89
N SER A 47 -14.21 7.59 8.10
CA SER A 47 -15.25 7.64 7.06
C SER A 47 -16.63 7.29 7.65
N ILE A 48 -17.14 8.11 8.55
CA ILE A 48 -18.47 8.00 9.15
C ILE A 48 -19.27 9.29 8.92
N SER A 49 -20.60 9.22 9.11
CA SER A 49 -21.43 10.40 8.91
C SER A 49 -21.10 11.54 9.89
N PRO A 50 -21.21 12.80 9.46
CA PRO A 50 -20.92 13.95 10.35
C PRO A 50 -21.70 13.91 11.68
N GLU A 51 -22.94 13.40 11.64
CA GLU A 51 -23.79 13.28 12.82
C GLU A 51 -23.24 12.28 13.85
N ARG A 52 -22.53 11.26 13.40
CA ARG A 52 -21.89 10.25 14.25
C ARG A 52 -20.52 10.70 14.76
N ILE A 53 -19.83 11.57 14.04
CA ILE A 53 -18.57 12.16 14.51
C ILE A 53 -18.84 13.04 15.73
N ASN A 54 -19.99 13.76 15.78
CA ASN A 54 -20.28 14.74 16.81
C ASN A 54 -19.07 15.67 17.08
N ASP A 55 -18.70 15.85 18.32
CA ASP A 55 -17.52 16.65 18.74
C ASP A 55 -16.20 15.87 18.73
N ARG A 56 -16.19 14.62 18.23
CA ARG A 56 -14.98 13.78 18.19
C ARG A 56 -14.02 14.23 17.10
N SER A 57 -12.79 13.80 17.21
CA SER A 57 -11.79 14.03 16.17
C SER A 57 -12.18 13.28 14.89
N LYS A 58 -11.96 13.92 13.73
CA LYS A 58 -12.11 13.25 12.43
C LYS A 58 -10.91 12.37 12.07
N TRP A 59 -9.85 12.34 12.86
CA TRP A 59 -8.60 11.65 12.54
C TRP A 59 -8.55 10.27 13.19
N VAL A 60 -8.33 9.23 12.39
CA VAL A 60 -8.22 7.83 12.84
C VAL A 60 -7.20 7.66 13.98
N ASP A 61 -6.08 8.37 13.92
CA ASP A 61 -5.01 8.30 14.90
C ASP A 61 -5.32 8.98 16.26
N GLU A 62 -6.51 9.54 16.40
CA GLU A 62 -7.04 10.10 17.66
C GLU A 62 -8.14 9.22 18.28
N TRP A 63 -8.54 8.12 17.62
CA TRP A 63 -9.54 7.15 18.12
C TRP A 63 -8.85 5.92 18.69
N SER A 64 -9.43 5.33 19.73
CA SER A 64 -9.04 3.99 20.18
C SER A 64 -9.54 2.91 19.20
N LEU A 65 -8.95 1.71 19.27
CA LEU A 65 -9.40 0.61 18.42
C LEU A 65 -10.86 0.23 18.72
N ASP A 66 -11.26 0.21 19.99
CA ASP A 66 -12.63 -0.15 20.38
C ASP A 66 -13.65 0.82 19.79
N GLU A 67 -13.39 2.14 19.87
CA GLU A 67 -14.25 3.15 19.24
C GLU A 67 -14.36 2.96 17.72
N LEU A 68 -13.26 2.63 17.03
CA LEU A 68 -13.27 2.37 15.59
C LEU A 68 -14.03 1.08 15.26
N LYS A 69 -13.93 0.05 16.08
CA LYS A 69 -14.71 -1.20 15.93
C LYS A 69 -16.22 -0.99 16.08
N GLU A 70 -16.64 -0.13 17.00
CA GLU A 70 -18.06 0.27 17.11
C GLU A 70 -18.60 0.92 15.83
N GLU A 71 -17.71 1.56 15.06
CA GLU A 71 -18.02 2.14 13.74
C GLU A 71 -17.83 1.18 12.57
N GLY A 72 -17.49 -0.09 12.83
CA GLY A 72 -17.37 -1.15 11.82
C GLY A 72 -15.97 -1.25 11.17
N PHE A 73 -14.96 -0.60 11.72
CA PHE A 73 -13.60 -0.72 11.20
C PHE A 73 -12.98 -2.07 11.54
N CYS A 74 -12.23 -2.62 10.60
CA CYS A 74 -11.49 -3.87 10.76
C CYS A 74 -10.12 -3.64 11.41
N SER A 75 -9.74 -4.45 12.38
CA SER A 75 -8.40 -4.47 12.94
C SER A 75 -7.52 -5.53 12.26
N LEU A 76 -6.20 -5.43 12.45
CA LEU A 76 -5.30 -6.50 12.04
C LEU A 76 -5.61 -7.82 12.78
N ASP A 77 -6.03 -7.74 14.04
CA ASP A 77 -6.39 -8.93 14.84
C ASP A 77 -7.66 -9.61 14.29
N ASP A 78 -8.65 -8.84 13.81
CA ASP A 78 -9.84 -9.43 13.16
C ASP A 78 -9.45 -10.22 11.91
N LEU A 79 -8.52 -9.68 11.11
CA LEU A 79 -8.02 -10.36 9.93
C LEU A 79 -7.22 -11.62 10.28
N LEU A 80 -6.36 -11.54 11.29
CA LEU A 80 -5.53 -12.66 11.75
C LEU A 80 -6.32 -13.75 12.46
N ASN A 81 -7.51 -13.44 13.00
CA ASN A 81 -8.41 -14.43 13.59
C ASN A 81 -9.35 -15.08 12.57
N ASP A 82 -9.35 -14.63 11.33
CA ASP A 82 -10.15 -15.22 10.27
C ASP A 82 -9.47 -16.47 9.71
N SER A 83 -10.14 -17.62 9.84
CA SER A 83 -9.58 -18.92 9.48
C SER A 83 -9.26 -19.06 7.99
N GLU A 84 -10.08 -18.50 7.09
CA GLU A 84 -9.85 -18.56 5.65
C GLU A 84 -8.67 -17.66 5.25
N VAL A 85 -8.58 -16.47 5.85
CA VAL A 85 -7.44 -15.57 5.62
C VAL A 85 -6.14 -16.21 6.07
N ILE A 86 -6.10 -16.79 7.27
CA ILE A 86 -4.91 -17.44 7.80
C ILE A 86 -4.52 -18.65 6.96
N GLU A 87 -5.46 -19.50 6.58
CA GLU A 87 -5.18 -20.64 5.69
C GLU A 87 -4.49 -20.18 4.40
N HIS A 88 -5.02 -19.15 3.75
CA HIS A 88 -4.47 -18.67 2.49
C HIS A 88 -3.14 -17.94 2.67
N TRP A 89 -2.99 -17.13 3.70
CA TRP A 89 -1.78 -16.36 3.97
C TRP A 89 -0.63 -17.26 4.47
N ARG A 90 -0.91 -18.08 5.48
CA ARG A 90 0.08 -18.92 6.14
C ARG A 90 0.36 -20.22 5.40
N GLU A 91 -0.70 -21.02 5.16
CA GLU A 91 -0.55 -22.39 4.66
C GLU A 91 -0.36 -22.41 3.13
N LYS A 92 -1.17 -21.64 2.40
CA LYS A 92 -1.09 -21.58 0.92
C LYS A 92 -0.02 -20.61 0.42
N GLY A 93 0.60 -19.82 1.32
CA GLY A 93 1.72 -18.95 0.99
C GLY A 93 1.37 -17.77 0.09
N LYS A 94 0.12 -17.31 0.09
CA LYS A 94 -0.29 -16.15 -0.70
C LYS A 94 0.38 -14.88 -0.20
N MET A 95 0.73 -13.99 -1.12
CA MET A 95 1.44 -12.76 -0.81
C MET A 95 0.48 -11.70 -0.25
N VAL A 96 0.86 -11.10 0.86
CA VAL A 96 0.14 -9.97 1.44
C VAL A 96 1.05 -8.74 1.50
N CYS A 97 0.60 -7.67 0.86
CA CYS A 97 1.28 -6.38 0.86
C CYS A 97 0.64 -5.46 1.92
N LEU A 98 1.42 -5.00 2.88
CA LEU A 98 0.94 -4.15 3.97
C LEU A 98 1.47 -2.73 3.78
N GLU A 99 0.58 -1.80 3.45
CA GLU A 99 0.94 -0.38 3.34
C GLU A 99 0.87 0.31 4.71
N PHE A 100 1.98 0.82 5.18
CA PHE A 100 2.01 1.59 6.42
C PHE A 100 1.69 3.05 6.17
N LYS A 101 0.56 3.50 6.70
CA LYS A 101 0.12 4.90 6.62
C LYS A 101 0.68 5.71 7.79
N ARG A 102 1.04 6.96 7.49
CA ARG A 102 1.44 7.93 8.52
C ARG A 102 0.23 8.69 9.05
N PRO A 103 0.30 9.19 10.29
CA PRO A 103 -0.62 10.21 10.74
C PRO A 103 -0.65 11.39 9.76
N HIS A 104 -1.82 11.94 9.51
CA HIS A 104 -1.94 13.08 8.62
C HIS A 104 -1.26 14.32 9.21
N ARG A 105 -0.52 15.07 8.40
CA ARG A 105 0.27 16.22 8.87
C ARG A 105 -0.53 17.29 9.61
N PHE A 106 -1.84 17.33 9.42
CA PHE A 106 -2.75 18.26 10.12
C PHE A 106 -3.44 17.63 11.34
N SER A 107 -3.34 16.32 11.55
CA SER A 107 -3.80 15.72 12.80
C SER A 107 -2.92 16.17 13.97
N PRO A 108 -3.43 16.18 15.20
CA PRO A 108 -2.63 16.51 16.38
C PRO A 108 -1.37 15.65 16.51
N LYS A 109 -1.49 14.34 16.25
CA LYS A 109 -0.36 13.40 16.25
C LYS A 109 0.61 13.70 15.11
N GLY A 110 0.11 13.93 13.88
CA GLY A 110 0.92 14.24 12.71
C GLY A 110 1.70 15.56 12.84
N ARG A 111 1.13 16.58 13.47
CA ARG A 111 1.83 17.85 13.77
C ARG A 111 3.02 17.64 14.70
N ARG A 112 2.91 16.75 15.68
CA ARG A 112 4.01 16.38 16.57
C ARG A 112 5.11 15.61 15.84
N LEU A 113 4.76 14.87 14.78
CA LEU A 113 5.68 14.05 13.97
C LEU A 113 6.31 14.80 12.78
N LEU A 114 6.32 16.14 12.77
CA LEU A 114 6.90 16.93 11.67
C LEU A 114 8.41 16.72 11.53
N LYS A 115 9.12 16.42 12.62
CA LYS A 115 10.53 16.07 12.57
C LYS A 115 10.72 14.69 11.93
N ASN A 116 11.65 14.60 10.99
CA ASN A 116 11.88 13.38 10.23
C ASN A 116 12.23 12.16 11.12
N SER A 117 12.97 12.38 12.21
CA SER A 117 13.31 11.33 13.20
C SER A 117 12.07 10.78 13.91
N GLU A 118 11.15 11.63 14.31
CA GLU A 118 9.91 11.25 15.00
C GLU A 118 8.99 10.47 14.06
N SER A 119 8.87 10.91 12.81
CA SER A 119 8.16 10.16 11.76
C SER A 119 8.76 8.77 11.51
N VAL A 120 10.09 8.66 11.47
CA VAL A 120 10.79 7.38 11.32
C VAL A 120 10.49 6.46 12.49
N ASN A 121 10.59 6.97 13.73
CA ASN A 121 10.33 6.19 14.94
C ASN A 121 8.86 5.73 15.04
N SER A 122 7.91 6.60 14.69
CA SER A 122 6.49 6.25 14.64
C SER A 122 6.23 5.13 13.64
N MET A 123 6.78 5.24 12.43
CA MET A 123 6.67 4.22 11.39
C MET A 123 7.31 2.91 11.85
N ALA A 124 8.52 2.97 12.42
CA ALA A 124 9.23 1.80 12.92
C ALA A 124 8.45 1.10 14.05
N LYS A 125 7.79 1.86 14.93
CA LYS A 125 6.93 1.30 15.97
C LYS A 125 5.75 0.54 15.38
N THR A 126 5.06 1.12 14.40
CA THR A 126 3.94 0.45 13.72
C THR A 126 4.39 -0.83 13.04
N MET A 127 5.51 -0.78 12.31
CA MET A 127 6.08 -1.95 11.63
C MET A 127 6.47 -3.06 12.62
N LYS A 128 7.11 -2.69 13.74
CA LYS A 128 7.53 -3.66 14.76
C LYS A 128 6.33 -4.34 15.43
N LEU A 129 5.29 -3.57 15.74
CA LEU A 129 4.06 -4.11 16.31
C LEU A 129 3.37 -5.06 15.32
N THR A 130 3.27 -4.66 14.05
CA THR A 130 2.72 -5.53 13.00
C THR A 130 3.53 -6.83 12.87
N GLU A 131 4.86 -6.74 12.79
CA GLU A 131 5.71 -7.92 12.71
C GLU A 131 5.48 -8.87 13.89
N SER A 132 5.42 -8.33 15.12
CA SER A 132 5.20 -9.14 16.33
C SER A 132 3.86 -9.89 16.27
N LYS A 133 2.80 -9.24 15.78
CA LYS A 133 1.50 -9.91 15.60
C LYS A 133 1.56 -10.99 14.51
N LEU A 134 2.20 -10.71 13.37
CA LEU A 134 2.35 -11.71 12.32
C LEU A 134 3.20 -12.91 12.76
N ASP A 135 4.20 -12.69 13.61
CA ASP A 135 5.03 -13.77 14.18
C ASP A 135 4.24 -14.60 15.20
N GLU A 136 3.35 -13.98 16.01
CA GLU A 136 2.44 -14.66 16.94
C GLU A 136 1.50 -15.62 16.20
N TYR A 137 1.02 -15.26 15.02
CA TYR A 137 0.18 -16.10 14.17
C TYR A 137 0.98 -16.99 13.21
N GLU A 138 2.29 -17.07 13.39
CA GLU A 138 3.20 -17.91 12.61
C GLU A 138 3.16 -17.64 11.10
N ILE A 139 2.84 -16.40 10.69
CA ILE A 139 2.84 -16.01 9.27
C ILE A 139 4.29 -16.04 8.75
N PRO A 140 4.62 -16.83 7.70
CA PRO A 140 5.97 -16.89 7.16
C PRO A 140 6.45 -15.52 6.67
N GLN A 141 7.72 -15.18 6.94
CA GLN A 141 8.28 -13.87 6.62
C GLN A 141 8.20 -13.54 5.12
N GLN A 142 8.39 -14.54 4.26
CA GLN A 142 8.34 -14.38 2.80
C GLN A 142 6.93 -14.13 2.25
N ASN A 143 5.88 -14.41 3.01
CA ASN A 143 4.50 -14.23 2.59
C ASN A 143 3.99 -12.79 2.80
N SER A 144 4.84 -11.90 3.29
CA SER A 144 4.48 -10.51 3.60
C SER A 144 5.50 -9.53 3.05
N VAL A 145 5.01 -8.42 2.49
CA VAL A 145 5.84 -7.30 2.08
C VAL A 145 5.35 -6.02 2.75
N PHE A 146 6.23 -5.40 3.52
CA PHE A 146 5.99 -4.12 4.18
C PHE A 146 6.37 -2.97 3.26
N TYR A 147 5.47 -2.03 3.01
CA TYR A 147 5.78 -0.89 2.18
C TYR A 147 5.04 0.39 2.63
N SER A 148 5.42 1.51 2.09
CA SER A 148 4.78 2.80 2.35
C SER A 148 5.17 3.82 1.28
N PHE A 149 4.34 4.83 1.10
CA PHE A 149 4.71 6.07 0.40
C PHE A 149 5.69 6.95 1.22
N PHE A 150 6.18 6.44 2.33
CA PHE A 150 7.16 7.15 3.15
C PHE A 150 8.51 7.22 2.43
N LYS A 151 9.00 8.44 2.25
CA LYS A 151 10.33 8.66 1.66
C LYS A 151 11.43 8.05 2.53
N ASN A 152 12.36 7.33 1.92
CA ASN A 152 13.45 6.63 2.61
C ASN A 152 12.96 5.51 3.56
N MET A 153 12.10 4.64 3.06
CA MET A 153 11.54 3.50 3.79
C MET A 153 12.61 2.63 4.48
N LYS A 154 13.82 2.60 3.94
CA LYS A 154 14.97 1.92 4.54
C LYS A 154 15.26 2.35 5.99
N ARG A 155 15.01 3.61 6.35
CA ARG A 155 15.29 4.10 7.72
C ARG A 155 14.39 3.49 8.77
N PRO A 156 13.04 3.55 8.67
CA PRO A 156 12.17 2.86 9.62
C PRO A 156 12.38 1.35 9.61
N VAL A 157 12.65 0.72 8.48
CA VAL A 157 13.00 -0.71 8.40
C VAL A 157 14.21 -1.04 9.27
N LEU A 158 15.31 -0.31 9.14
CA LEU A 158 16.50 -0.52 9.96
C LEU A 158 16.24 -0.21 11.44
N THR A 159 15.44 0.82 11.75
CA THR A 159 15.10 1.19 13.12
C THR A 159 14.22 0.16 13.80
N SER A 160 13.27 -0.42 13.08
CA SER A 160 12.37 -1.47 13.59
C SER A 160 13.02 -2.84 13.67
N GLN A 161 14.13 -3.05 12.95
CA GLN A 161 14.82 -4.34 12.85
C GLN A 161 13.90 -5.48 12.37
N ILE A 162 12.95 -5.15 11.47
CA ILE A 162 12.07 -6.15 10.90
C ILE A 162 12.87 -7.13 10.04
N LYS A 163 12.38 -8.38 10.00
CA LYS A 163 12.94 -9.45 9.19
C LYS A 163 12.17 -9.71 7.91
N ARG A 164 10.96 -9.16 7.81
CA ARG A 164 10.07 -9.34 6.66
C ARG A 164 10.55 -8.56 5.44
N ASN A 165 10.13 -9.01 4.29
CA ASN A 165 10.34 -8.31 3.04
C ASN A 165 9.77 -6.89 3.09
N TRP A 166 10.42 -5.97 2.40
CA TRP A 166 9.97 -4.59 2.34
C TRP A 166 10.20 -3.97 0.96
N ALA A 167 9.47 -2.93 0.67
CA ALA A 167 9.61 -2.13 -0.55
C ALA A 167 9.38 -0.65 -0.28
N GLU A 168 9.90 0.19 -1.17
CA GLU A 168 9.69 1.63 -1.17
C GLU A 168 8.91 2.01 -2.43
N LEU A 169 7.71 2.59 -2.26
CA LEU A 169 6.94 3.06 -3.39
C LEU A 169 7.58 4.29 -4.05
N MET A 170 7.66 4.27 -5.36
CA MET A 170 8.26 5.33 -6.17
C MET A 170 7.42 5.61 -7.42
N PRO A 171 7.40 6.85 -7.89
CA PRO A 171 8.07 8.04 -7.35
C PRO A 171 7.31 8.65 -6.17
N ASN A 172 8.01 9.42 -5.36
CA ASN A 172 7.39 10.22 -4.31
C ASN A 172 6.55 11.34 -4.91
N ILE A 173 5.27 11.11 -5.08
CA ILE A 173 4.32 12.13 -5.50
C ILE A 173 3.91 12.94 -4.27
N PRO A 174 3.88 14.28 -4.35
CA PRO A 174 3.41 15.09 -3.23
C PRO A 174 1.99 14.68 -2.82
N THR A 175 1.77 14.48 -1.54
CA THR A 175 0.44 14.18 -0.98
C THR A 175 -0.44 15.43 -0.85
N PHE A 176 0.09 16.61 -1.15
CA PHE A 176 -0.58 17.90 -1.06
C PHE A 176 -0.68 18.59 -2.42
N GLY A 177 -1.58 19.53 -2.52
CA GLY A 177 -1.81 20.33 -3.74
C GLY A 177 -2.87 19.75 -4.66
N SER A 178 -3.26 20.56 -5.66
CA SER A 178 -4.24 20.17 -6.67
C SER A 178 -3.74 19.02 -7.54
N ARG A 179 -4.66 18.32 -8.22
CA ARG A 179 -4.32 17.24 -9.17
C ARG A 179 -3.34 17.73 -10.25
N THR A 180 -3.49 18.97 -10.72
CA THR A 180 -2.56 19.59 -11.68
C THR A 180 -1.17 19.80 -11.08
N PHE A 181 -1.10 20.32 -9.85
CA PHE A 181 0.17 20.50 -9.16
C PHE A 181 0.91 19.17 -8.93
N LYS A 182 0.21 18.15 -8.46
CA LYS A 182 0.78 16.80 -8.31
C LYS A 182 1.35 16.27 -9.62
N ARG A 183 0.65 16.47 -10.73
CA ARG A 183 1.12 16.12 -12.07
C ARG A 183 2.38 16.89 -12.47
N LEU A 184 2.39 18.20 -12.31
CA LEU A 184 3.55 19.04 -12.61
C LEU A 184 4.80 18.64 -11.85
N VAL A 185 4.69 18.24 -10.59
CA VAL A 185 5.82 17.80 -9.76
C VAL A 185 6.22 16.36 -10.07
N ALA A 186 5.28 15.47 -10.34
CA ALA A 186 5.57 14.07 -10.66
C ALA A 186 6.25 13.91 -12.03
N TYR A 187 5.90 14.73 -12.99
CA TYR A 187 6.41 14.65 -14.37
C TYR A 187 7.93 14.72 -14.47
N PRO A 188 8.60 15.74 -13.91
CA PRO A 188 10.05 15.79 -13.90
C PRO A 188 10.68 14.56 -13.25
N GLN A 189 10.06 14.03 -12.19
CA GLN A 189 10.58 12.85 -11.49
C GLN A 189 10.55 11.59 -12.38
N TYR A 190 9.50 11.39 -13.18
CA TYR A 190 9.45 10.28 -14.14
C TYR A 190 10.48 10.40 -15.25
N LEU A 191 10.81 11.65 -15.68
CA LEU A 191 11.82 11.91 -16.67
C LEU A 191 13.23 11.71 -16.12
N ILE A 192 13.49 12.23 -14.91
CA ILE A 192 14.81 12.21 -14.27
C ILE A 192 15.13 10.83 -13.67
N THR A 193 14.11 10.06 -13.29
CA THR A 193 14.27 8.73 -12.70
C THR A 193 13.77 7.65 -13.66
N PRO A 194 14.55 7.26 -14.64
CA PRO A 194 14.18 6.17 -15.53
C PRO A 194 14.03 4.88 -14.76
N ILE A 195 13.12 4.01 -15.23
CA ILE A 195 12.78 2.75 -14.55
C ILE A 195 14.00 1.87 -14.25
N SER A 196 15.01 1.88 -15.13
CA SER A 196 16.27 1.16 -14.90
C SER A 196 17.03 1.64 -13.66
N ARG A 197 16.99 2.95 -13.38
CA ARG A 197 17.59 3.53 -12.18
C ARG A 197 16.78 3.15 -10.93
N LEU A 198 15.47 3.13 -11.04
CA LEU A 198 14.55 2.69 -9.98
C LEU A 198 14.84 1.23 -9.60
N ILE A 199 14.88 0.33 -10.57
CA ILE A 199 15.21 -1.08 -10.36
C ILE A 199 16.57 -1.24 -9.68
N LYS A 200 17.60 -0.55 -10.18
CA LYS A 200 18.94 -0.59 -9.58
C LYS A 200 18.91 -0.10 -8.13
N ARG A 201 18.21 1.00 -7.86
CA ARG A 201 18.09 1.55 -6.50
C ARG A 201 17.43 0.56 -5.53
N HIS A 202 16.32 -0.06 -5.92
CA HIS A 202 15.61 -1.05 -5.09
C HIS A 202 16.48 -2.27 -4.80
N ARG A 203 17.14 -2.81 -5.82
CA ARG A 203 18.09 -3.92 -5.65
C ARG A 203 19.22 -3.59 -4.69
N THR A 204 19.85 -2.43 -4.87
CA THR A 204 20.94 -1.98 -3.98
C THR A 204 20.45 -1.72 -2.56
N ALA A 205 19.19 -1.30 -2.38
CA ALA A 205 18.62 -1.08 -1.05
C ALA A 205 18.24 -2.38 -0.34
N GLY A 206 18.16 -3.51 -1.04
CA GLY A 206 17.71 -4.80 -0.49
C GLY A 206 16.18 -4.94 -0.44
N ALA A 207 15.45 -4.16 -1.25
CA ALA A 207 14.00 -4.28 -1.34
C ALA A 207 13.59 -5.60 -2.00
N ALA A 208 12.48 -6.18 -1.56
CA ALA A 208 11.99 -7.47 -2.04
C ALA A 208 11.19 -7.38 -3.33
N MET A 209 10.61 -6.22 -3.64
CA MET A 209 9.83 -5.98 -4.85
C MET A 209 10.06 -4.58 -5.39
N ILE A 210 9.63 -4.36 -6.64
CA ILE A 210 9.68 -3.05 -7.29
C ILE A 210 8.25 -2.60 -7.58
N PRO A 211 7.66 -1.74 -6.75
CA PRO A 211 6.36 -1.16 -7.03
C PRO A 211 6.50 -0.07 -8.10
N CYS A 212 5.93 -0.31 -9.26
CA CYS A 212 5.96 0.61 -10.39
C CYS A 212 4.60 1.26 -10.57
N ALA A 213 4.56 2.59 -10.48
CA ALA A 213 3.37 3.31 -10.91
C ALA A 213 3.09 3.03 -12.39
N ILE A 214 1.81 2.82 -12.74
CA ILE A 214 1.38 2.49 -14.10
C ILE A 214 1.82 3.54 -15.13
N GLU A 215 2.13 4.73 -14.68
CA GLU A 215 2.69 5.81 -15.47
C GLU A 215 4.02 5.48 -16.17
N TYR A 216 4.79 4.56 -15.60
CA TYR A 216 6.02 4.10 -16.24
C TYR A 216 5.76 3.25 -17.51
N PHE A 217 4.57 2.70 -17.63
CA PHE A 217 4.17 1.88 -18.76
C PHE A 217 3.49 2.69 -19.88
N THR A 218 3.11 3.94 -19.61
CA THR A 218 2.36 4.77 -20.55
C THR A 218 3.24 5.93 -21.08
N PRO A 219 3.02 6.39 -22.31
CA PRO A 219 3.73 7.55 -22.84
C PRO A 219 3.45 8.79 -21.98
N LEU A 220 4.50 9.38 -21.44
CA LEU A 220 4.42 10.55 -20.56
C LEU A 220 3.70 11.74 -21.21
N TYR A 221 4.01 11.98 -22.49
CA TYR A 221 3.46 13.13 -23.21
C TYR A 221 1.95 13.05 -23.46
N GLY A 222 1.42 11.89 -23.80
CA GLY A 222 -0.01 11.73 -24.06
C GLY A 222 -0.83 12.01 -22.80
N ARG A 223 -0.32 11.63 -21.63
CA ARG A 223 -0.99 11.84 -20.36
C ARG A 223 -0.90 13.30 -19.87
N ALA A 224 0.23 13.98 -20.07
CA ALA A 224 0.40 15.39 -19.71
C ALA A 224 -0.52 16.30 -20.50
N LEU A 225 -0.56 16.10 -21.82
CA LEU A 225 -1.26 17.00 -22.73
C LEU A 225 -2.77 16.69 -22.80
N ILE A 226 -3.15 15.42 -22.75
CA ILE A 226 -4.54 15.00 -23.03
C ILE A 226 -5.28 14.55 -21.76
N GLY A 227 -4.57 14.33 -20.66
CA GLY A 227 -5.13 13.82 -19.41
C GLY A 227 -5.62 12.36 -19.47
N LYS A 228 -5.45 11.68 -20.60
CA LYS A 228 -5.87 10.31 -20.87
C LYS A 228 -4.66 9.37 -20.82
N ARG A 229 -4.87 8.15 -20.32
CA ARG A 229 -3.88 7.08 -20.41
C ARG A 229 -3.86 6.58 -21.86
N VAL A 230 -2.82 6.91 -22.60
CA VAL A 230 -2.65 6.49 -23.98
C VAL A 230 -1.76 5.26 -24.00
N GLY A 231 -2.36 4.09 -24.06
CA GLY A 231 -1.75 2.80 -24.34
C GLY A 231 -0.46 2.44 -23.60
N PHE A 232 -0.17 1.16 -23.51
CA PHE A 232 1.10 0.65 -23.01
C PHE A 232 2.15 0.65 -24.11
N ARG A 233 3.40 0.94 -23.75
CA ARG A 233 4.54 0.71 -24.61
C ARG A 233 5.02 -0.74 -24.47
N ASP A 234 4.69 -1.60 -25.40
CA ASP A 234 5.09 -3.02 -25.38
C ASP A 234 6.61 -3.20 -25.20
N LYS A 235 7.41 -2.32 -25.79
CA LYS A 235 8.87 -2.31 -25.59
C LYS A 235 9.26 -2.13 -24.12
N GLN A 236 8.55 -1.29 -23.39
CA GLN A 236 8.83 -1.02 -21.98
C GLN A 236 8.34 -2.16 -21.08
N ILE A 237 7.20 -2.75 -21.40
CA ILE A 237 6.69 -3.95 -20.71
C ILE A 237 7.66 -5.11 -20.89
N LYS A 238 8.12 -5.40 -22.10
CA LYS A 238 9.12 -6.44 -22.39
C LYS A 238 10.43 -6.18 -21.63
N PHE A 239 10.89 -4.93 -21.57
CA PHE A 239 12.06 -4.57 -20.79
C PHE A 239 11.85 -4.86 -19.30
N LEU A 240 10.72 -4.47 -18.72
CA LEU A 240 10.41 -4.72 -17.31
C LEU A 240 10.30 -6.22 -17.00
N SER A 241 9.61 -6.96 -17.82
CA SER A 241 9.52 -8.43 -17.70
C SER A 241 10.91 -9.06 -17.69
N SER A 242 11.83 -8.59 -18.55
CA SER A 242 13.21 -9.08 -18.56
C SER A 242 14.03 -8.72 -17.32
N GLN A 243 13.59 -7.72 -16.54
CA GLN A 243 14.27 -7.23 -15.35
C GLN A 243 13.84 -7.91 -14.04
N GLN A 244 12.84 -8.78 -14.05
CA GLN A 244 12.28 -9.40 -12.84
C GLN A 244 13.24 -10.35 -12.10
N LYS A 245 14.41 -10.66 -12.58
CA LYS A 245 15.42 -11.61 -12.03
C LYS A 245 15.41 -11.70 -10.50
N GLY A 246 14.53 -12.54 -9.96
CA GLY A 246 14.37 -12.77 -8.52
C GLY A 246 13.74 -11.62 -7.72
N MET A 247 13.23 -10.58 -8.39
CA MET A 247 12.56 -9.46 -7.74
C MET A 247 11.30 -9.11 -8.54
N PRO A 248 10.11 -9.43 -8.03
CA PRO A 248 8.87 -9.18 -8.74
C PRO A 248 8.63 -7.68 -8.96
N ILE A 249 8.04 -7.34 -10.09
CA ILE A 249 7.66 -5.98 -10.45
C ILE A 249 6.14 -5.89 -10.40
N TYR A 250 5.64 -5.01 -9.57
CA TYR A 250 4.22 -4.74 -9.39
C TYR A 250 3.83 -3.46 -10.11
N ALA A 251 2.76 -3.52 -10.92
CA ALA A 251 2.16 -2.34 -11.53
C ALA A 251 0.98 -1.86 -10.69
N TRP A 252 0.97 -0.59 -10.30
CA TRP A 252 -0.09 0.02 -9.49
C TRP A 252 -0.53 1.39 -10.05
N PRO A 253 -1.81 1.73 -10.03
CA PRO A 253 -2.95 0.83 -9.97
C PRO A 253 -3.13 0.10 -11.31
N ALA A 254 -3.24 -1.21 -11.26
CA ALA A 254 -3.63 -1.98 -12.43
C ALA A 254 -5.16 -1.90 -12.57
N ARG A 255 -5.65 -1.33 -13.65
CA ARG A 255 -7.08 -1.26 -13.94
C ARG A 255 -7.48 -2.39 -14.89
N PRO A 256 -8.75 -2.85 -14.89
CA PRO A 256 -9.18 -3.98 -15.70
C PRO A 256 -8.81 -3.88 -17.17
N ASP A 257 -8.87 -2.69 -17.78
CA ASP A 257 -8.49 -2.44 -19.18
C ASP A 257 -6.99 -2.60 -19.47
N TYR A 258 -6.13 -2.59 -18.43
CA TYR A 258 -4.68 -2.76 -18.55
C TYR A 258 -4.16 -4.03 -17.88
N GLU A 259 -4.94 -4.65 -17.02
CA GLU A 259 -4.55 -5.80 -16.23
C GLU A 259 -4.07 -6.96 -17.11
N TYR A 260 -4.83 -7.30 -18.14
CA TYR A 260 -4.45 -8.35 -19.09
C TYR A 260 -3.06 -8.16 -19.69
N ARG A 261 -2.68 -6.92 -20.03
CA ARG A 261 -1.35 -6.63 -20.60
C ARG A 261 -0.24 -6.71 -19.56
N VAL A 262 -0.51 -6.33 -18.33
CA VAL A 262 0.41 -6.44 -17.21
C VAL A 262 0.68 -7.90 -16.90
N LEU A 263 -0.36 -8.70 -16.73
CA LEU A 263 -0.28 -10.12 -16.42
C LEU A 263 0.33 -10.94 -17.57
N SER A 264 -0.06 -10.67 -18.82
CA SER A 264 0.50 -11.36 -19.98
C SER A 264 1.99 -11.09 -20.21
N ALA A 265 2.51 -10.01 -19.63
CA ALA A 265 3.95 -9.71 -19.59
C ALA A 265 4.68 -10.37 -18.42
N GLY A 266 3.99 -11.16 -17.61
CA GLY A 266 4.54 -11.78 -16.40
C GLY A 266 4.80 -10.79 -15.26
N LEU A 267 4.15 -9.62 -15.26
CA LEU A 267 4.19 -8.67 -14.17
C LEU A 267 2.99 -8.91 -13.24
N THR A 268 3.10 -8.48 -12.01
CA THR A 268 1.99 -8.52 -11.05
C THR A 268 1.20 -7.21 -11.09
N GLY A 269 -0.12 -7.27 -11.10
CA GLY A 269 -1.00 -6.11 -10.96
C GLY A 269 -1.47 -5.98 -9.52
N LEU A 270 -1.46 -4.75 -9.00
CA LEU A 270 -2.25 -4.36 -7.82
C LEU A 270 -3.45 -3.59 -8.35
N THR A 271 -4.63 -4.17 -8.19
CA THR A 271 -5.88 -3.59 -8.71
C THR A 271 -6.59 -2.81 -7.60
N ASP A 272 -7.17 -1.67 -7.99
CA ASP A 272 -8.22 -1.04 -7.19
C ASP A 272 -9.55 -1.74 -7.55
N ASN A 273 -10.35 -2.08 -6.59
CA ASN A 273 -11.70 -2.63 -6.81
C ASN A 273 -12.65 -1.57 -7.36
#